data_b838ef35928bca5a8962dda93f0e3460
#
_entry.id   b838ef35928bca5a8962dda93f0e3460
#
_cell.length_a   1.000
_cell.length_b   1.000
_cell.length_c   1.000
_cell.angle_alpha   90.00
_cell.angle_beta   90.00
_cell.angle_gamma   90.00
#
_symmetry.space_group_name_H-M   'P 1'
#
loop_
_entity.id
_entity.type
_entity.pdbx_description
1 polymer ?
#
loop_
_entity_poly.entity_id
_entity_poly.type
_entity_poly.pdbx_seq_one_letter_code
_entity_poly.pdbx_strand_id
1 'polypeptide(L)'
;MTLYDPIARIYDPWSRSVTEDVDFYVEQALATGGPVVELAVGTGRIAVPIAVAGIPVIGVDTSPGMLSVAAEYARAEGVDDLVDLRLGDLREPPVPERVPLVICPFRTLLHMESEREKLRALRAARELIIPEGRLVFDVFAPSPEDIQETHGRWLEREPDIFELAVWDEDTRTLSLSIRSGGIAATFSLHWLSAREWLRLLDEAGFVVEQLYGWFDLRPFEDQEDMVFVCSRRD
;
A
#
# COMPACT_ATOMS: atom_id res chain seq x y z
N MET A 1 -19.12 -3.50 -6.43
CA MET A 1 -18.35 -4.55 -5.73
C MET A 1 -16.94 -4.46 -6.28
N THR A 2 -15.98 -4.19 -5.45
CA THR A 2 -14.57 -4.08 -5.85
C THR A 2 -13.91 -5.47 -5.90
N LEU A 3 -12.69 -5.56 -6.44
CA LEU A 3 -11.94 -6.81 -6.52
C LEU A 3 -11.64 -7.41 -5.12
N TYR A 4 -11.54 -6.56 -4.10
CA TYR A 4 -11.18 -6.94 -2.74
C TYR A 4 -12.38 -7.27 -1.83
N ASP A 5 -13.60 -6.86 -2.16
CA ASP A 5 -14.78 -7.15 -1.34
C ASP A 5 -14.95 -8.66 -1.02
N PRO A 6 -14.76 -9.59 -1.99
CA PRO A 6 -14.93 -11.02 -1.71
C PRO A 6 -13.92 -11.59 -0.73
N ILE A 7 -12.70 -11.03 -0.69
CA ILE A 7 -11.58 -11.56 0.10
C ILE A 7 -11.30 -10.75 1.37
N ALA A 8 -12.08 -9.70 1.68
CA ALA A 8 -11.79 -8.80 2.79
C ALA A 8 -11.54 -9.53 4.13
N ARG A 9 -12.30 -10.60 4.42
CA ARG A 9 -12.14 -11.36 5.68
C ARG A 9 -11.01 -12.38 5.68
N ILE A 10 -10.45 -12.72 4.53
CA ILE A 10 -9.29 -13.63 4.41
C ILE A 10 -8.02 -12.87 4.05
N TYR A 11 -8.11 -11.55 3.88
CA TYR A 11 -6.99 -10.70 3.45
C TYR A 11 -5.85 -10.73 4.47
N ASP A 12 -6.14 -10.46 5.74
CA ASP A 12 -5.10 -10.43 6.79
C ASP A 12 -4.44 -11.80 7.00
N PRO A 13 -5.18 -12.93 7.07
CA PRO A 13 -4.54 -14.25 7.03
C PRO A 13 -3.64 -14.44 5.82
N TRP A 14 -4.10 -14.08 4.61
CA TRP A 14 -3.31 -14.22 3.39
C TRP A 14 -2.06 -13.33 3.38
N SER A 15 -2.14 -12.09 3.84
CA SER A 15 -1.05 -11.10 3.84
C SER A 15 -0.12 -11.16 5.06
N ARG A 16 -0.29 -12.16 5.93
CA ARG A 16 0.35 -12.25 7.25
C ARG A 16 1.88 -12.40 7.22
N SER A 17 2.47 -12.72 6.07
CA SER A 17 3.91 -12.94 5.91
C SER A 17 4.74 -11.66 5.99
N VAL A 18 4.14 -10.46 5.89
CA VAL A 18 4.83 -9.17 6.00
C VAL A 18 4.29 -8.44 7.23
N THR A 19 5.12 -8.26 8.23
CA THR A 19 4.78 -7.57 9.50
C THR A 19 5.74 -6.44 9.84
N GLU A 20 6.95 -6.45 9.28
CA GLU A 20 8.01 -5.47 9.54
C GLU A 20 7.65 -4.06 9.03
N ASP A 21 6.75 -3.97 8.08
CA ASP A 21 6.25 -2.70 7.58
C ASP A 21 5.40 -1.94 8.60
N VAL A 22 4.70 -2.65 9.50
CA VAL A 22 3.82 -2.01 10.51
C VAL A 22 4.63 -1.07 11.40
N ASP A 23 5.71 -1.57 12.00
CA ASP A 23 6.55 -0.78 12.90
C ASP A 23 7.18 0.41 12.16
N PHE A 24 7.64 0.20 10.92
CA PHE A 24 8.18 1.26 10.08
C PHE A 24 7.17 2.40 9.84
N TYR A 25 5.93 2.09 9.43
CA TYR A 25 4.93 3.12 9.18
C TYR A 25 4.47 3.81 10.48
N VAL A 26 4.38 3.09 11.60
CA VAL A 26 4.10 3.67 12.92
C VAL A 26 5.20 4.67 13.31
N GLU A 27 6.48 4.33 13.11
CA GLU A 27 7.60 5.23 13.37
C GLU A 27 7.55 6.49 12.48
N GLN A 28 7.21 6.36 11.19
CA GLN A 28 7.01 7.51 10.31
C GLN A 28 5.88 8.42 10.81
N ALA A 29 4.77 7.85 11.28
CA ALA A 29 3.65 8.60 11.83
C ALA A 29 4.03 9.34 13.12
N LEU A 30 4.72 8.69 14.04
CA LEU A 30 5.22 9.30 15.28
C LEU A 30 6.23 10.44 15.00
N ALA A 31 7.11 10.26 14.01
CA ALA A 31 8.10 11.27 13.63
C ALA A 31 7.47 12.54 13.05
N THR A 32 6.32 12.44 12.37
CA THR A 32 5.61 13.58 11.78
C THR A 32 4.56 14.20 12.73
N GLY A 33 4.09 13.45 13.73
CA GLY A 33 3.11 13.90 14.72
C GLY A 33 1.65 13.91 14.24
N GLY A 34 1.37 13.42 13.02
CA GLY A 34 0.03 13.30 12.43
C GLY A 34 -0.76 14.61 12.25
N PRO A 35 -2.01 14.55 11.74
CA PRO A 35 -2.71 13.33 11.31
C PRO A 35 -2.06 12.67 10.09
N VAL A 36 -2.39 11.40 9.86
CA VAL A 36 -1.93 10.62 8.70
C VAL A 36 -3.09 10.38 7.74
N VAL A 37 -2.83 10.43 6.43
CA VAL A 37 -3.74 9.87 5.43
C VAL A 37 -3.15 8.57 4.90
N GLU A 38 -3.89 7.47 5.03
CA GLU A 38 -3.55 6.19 4.41
C GLU A 38 -4.41 5.97 3.15
N LEU A 39 -3.75 5.87 2.01
CA LEU A 39 -4.37 5.59 0.72
C LEU A 39 -4.40 4.08 0.49
N ALA A 40 -5.61 3.55 0.20
CA ALA A 40 -5.94 2.12 0.21
C ALA A 40 -5.73 1.47 1.58
N VAL A 41 -6.43 1.98 2.58
CA VAL A 41 -6.32 1.54 3.98
C VAL A 41 -6.65 0.06 4.19
N GLY A 42 -7.35 -0.59 3.27
CA GLY A 42 -7.71 -1.98 3.34
C GLY A 42 -8.45 -2.34 4.62
N THR A 43 -7.96 -3.37 5.31
CA THR A 43 -8.47 -3.86 6.61
C THR A 43 -8.01 -3.03 7.82
N GLY A 44 -7.25 -1.94 7.59
CA GLY A 44 -6.71 -1.10 8.65
C GLY A 44 -5.42 -1.65 9.28
N ARG A 45 -4.75 -2.58 8.62
CA ARG A 45 -3.55 -3.27 9.12
C ARG A 45 -2.43 -2.30 9.56
N ILE A 46 -2.31 -1.15 8.91
CA ILE A 46 -1.37 -0.07 9.27
C ILE A 46 -2.07 1.05 10.02
N ALA A 47 -3.26 1.48 9.58
CA ALA A 47 -4.02 2.58 10.20
C ALA A 47 -4.30 2.35 11.70
N VAL A 48 -4.72 1.12 12.06
CA VAL A 48 -5.10 0.83 13.45
C VAL A 48 -3.89 0.85 14.39
N PRO A 49 -2.74 0.21 14.09
CA PRO A 49 -1.52 0.38 14.89
C PRO A 49 -1.04 1.83 15.03
N ILE A 50 -1.15 2.65 13.98
CA ILE A 50 -0.85 4.09 14.06
C ILE A 50 -1.82 4.78 15.04
N ALA A 51 -3.12 4.46 14.99
CA ALA A 51 -4.10 4.98 15.91
C ALA A 51 -3.87 4.51 17.36
N VAL A 52 -3.46 3.27 17.59
CA VAL A 52 -3.04 2.75 18.90
C VAL A 52 -1.84 3.53 19.46
N ALA A 53 -0.94 3.98 18.60
CA ALA A 53 0.15 4.88 18.99
C ALA A 53 -0.30 6.33 19.28
N GLY A 54 -1.62 6.62 19.21
CA GLY A 54 -2.21 7.92 19.55
C GLY A 54 -2.27 8.92 18.39
N ILE A 55 -2.01 8.51 17.17
CA ILE A 55 -1.99 9.38 15.99
C ILE A 55 -3.30 9.20 15.18
N PRO A 56 -4.08 10.28 14.92
CA PRO A 56 -5.27 10.21 14.09
C PRO A 56 -4.96 9.80 12.65
N VAL A 57 -5.79 8.92 12.07
CA VAL A 57 -5.66 8.42 10.69
C VAL A 57 -6.94 8.66 9.90
N ILE A 58 -6.79 9.17 8.69
CA ILE A 58 -7.84 9.20 7.67
C ILE A 58 -7.53 8.10 6.67
N GLY A 59 -8.32 7.03 6.67
CA GLY A 59 -8.15 5.88 5.79
C GLY A 59 -9.08 5.94 4.59
N VAL A 60 -8.55 5.84 3.36
CA VAL A 60 -9.34 5.85 2.13
C VAL A 60 -9.23 4.49 1.44
N ASP A 61 -10.35 3.89 1.07
CA ASP A 61 -10.37 2.65 0.26
C ASP A 61 -11.58 2.63 -0.67
N THR A 62 -11.49 1.92 -1.78
CA THR A 62 -12.59 1.72 -2.73
C THR A 62 -13.50 0.58 -2.35
N SER A 63 -13.11 -0.30 -1.41
CA SER A 63 -13.83 -1.49 -0.99
C SER A 63 -14.63 -1.26 0.30
N PRO A 64 -15.97 -1.23 0.23
CA PRO A 64 -16.79 -1.21 1.45
C PRO A 64 -16.53 -2.42 2.36
N GLY A 65 -16.19 -3.58 1.78
CA GLY A 65 -15.88 -4.80 2.54
C GLY A 65 -14.61 -4.62 3.37
N MET A 66 -13.54 -4.04 2.79
CA MET A 66 -12.31 -3.72 3.49
C MET A 66 -12.55 -2.71 4.61
N LEU A 67 -13.24 -1.61 4.31
CA LEU A 67 -13.57 -0.57 5.30
C LEU A 67 -14.39 -1.14 6.48
N SER A 68 -15.28 -2.12 6.23
CA SER A 68 -16.02 -2.78 7.30
C SER A 68 -15.10 -3.55 8.25
N VAL A 69 -14.11 -4.27 7.71
CA VAL A 69 -13.11 -5.00 8.52
C VAL A 69 -12.24 -4.01 9.29
N ALA A 70 -11.78 -2.94 8.66
CA ALA A 70 -11.00 -1.89 9.31
C ALA A 70 -11.76 -1.25 10.50
N ALA A 71 -13.05 -0.96 10.32
CA ALA A 71 -13.90 -0.43 11.39
C ALA A 71 -14.13 -1.43 12.53
N GLU A 72 -14.22 -2.73 12.22
CA GLU A 72 -14.30 -3.79 13.24
C GLU A 72 -12.98 -3.87 14.02
N TYR A 73 -11.85 -3.78 13.34
CA TYR A 73 -10.52 -3.80 13.97
C TYR A 73 -10.29 -2.59 14.85
N ALA A 74 -10.54 -1.36 14.35
CA ALA A 74 -10.40 -0.13 15.14
C ALA A 74 -11.23 -0.15 16.42
N ARG A 75 -12.48 -0.66 16.36
CA ARG A 75 -13.34 -0.85 17.54
C ARG A 75 -12.81 -1.88 18.51
N ALA A 76 -12.26 -2.98 18.01
CA ALA A 76 -11.69 -4.03 18.86
C ALA A 76 -10.49 -3.53 19.66
N GLU A 77 -9.67 -2.64 19.06
CA GLU A 77 -8.53 -1.99 19.70
C GLU A 77 -8.92 -0.73 20.52
N GLY A 78 -10.19 -0.28 20.47
CA GLY A 78 -10.67 0.89 21.20
C GLY A 78 -10.15 2.22 20.68
N VAL A 79 -9.87 2.32 19.38
CA VAL A 79 -9.31 3.51 18.71
C VAL A 79 -10.18 4.01 17.54
N ASP A 80 -11.45 3.61 17.51
CA ASP A 80 -12.38 3.98 16.42
C ASP A 80 -12.67 5.49 16.35
N ASP A 81 -12.42 6.24 17.42
CA ASP A 81 -12.47 7.69 17.45
C ASP A 81 -11.25 8.37 16.80
N LEU A 82 -10.16 7.64 16.59
CA LEU A 82 -8.94 8.11 15.93
C LEU A 82 -8.84 7.66 14.45
N VAL A 83 -9.76 6.81 13.96
CA VAL A 83 -9.72 6.26 12.60
C VAL A 83 -10.96 6.71 11.81
N ASP A 84 -10.77 7.66 10.90
CA ASP A 84 -11.80 8.16 9.99
C ASP A 84 -11.71 7.41 8.64
N LEU A 85 -12.66 6.51 8.39
CA LEU A 85 -12.69 5.66 7.18
C LEU A 85 -13.59 6.24 6.11
N ARG A 86 -13.03 6.45 4.91
CA ARG A 86 -13.72 7.08 3.78
C ARG A 86 -13.73 6.19 2.54
N LEU A 87 -14.90 6.00 1.95
CA LEU A 87 -15.03 5.31 0.66
C LEU A 87 -14.57 6.24 -0.47
N GLY A 88 -13.54 5.86 -1.22
CA GLY A 88 -13.00 6.69 -2.30
C GLY A 88 -11.84 6.05 -3.04
N ASP A 89 -11.49 6.66 -4.18
CA ASP A 89 -10.36 6.26 -5.01
C ASP A 89 -9.12 7.10 -4.65
N LEU A 90 -7.98 6.44 -4.48
CA LEU A 90 -6.71 7.11 -4.15
C LEU A 90 -6.24 8.10 -5.24
N ARG A 91 -6.76 8.01 -6.46
CA ARG A 91 -6.50 8.97 -7.56
C ARG A 91 -7.31 10.26 -7.45
N GLU A 92 -8.34 10.27 -6.59
CA GLU A 92 -9.20 11.40 -6.28
C GLU A 92 -9.81 11.20 -4.87
N PRO A 93 -8.96 11.19 -3.83
CA PRO A 93 -9.38 10.85 -2.48
C PRO A 93 -10.33 11.90 -1.92
N PRO A 94 -11.42 11.49 -1.22
CA PRO A 94 -12.38 12.41 -0.62
C PRO A 94 -11.82 13.01 0.68
N VAL A 95 -10.65 13.64 0.61
CA VAL A 95 -9.91 14.20 1.74
C VAL A 95 -9.59 15.66 1.43
N PRO A 96 -10.35 16.62 1.97
CA PRO A 96 -10.07 18.04 1.80
C PRO A 96 -8.93 18.54 2.72
N GLU A 97 -8.57 17.78 3.74
CA GLU A 97 -7.53 18.11 4.71
C GLU A 97 -6.14 17.96 4.08
N ARG A 98 -5.19 18.77 4.57
CA ARG A 98 -3.76 18.56 4.32
C ARG A 98 -3.07 18.10 5.58
N VAL A 99 -2.18 17.12 5.43
CA VAL A 99 -1.55 16.39 6.52
C VAL A 99 -0.02 16.38 6.38
N PRO A 100 0.71 16.19 7.49
CA PRO A 100 2.16 16.07 7.44
C PRO A 100 2.64 14.72 6.86
N LEU A 101 1.78 13.68 6.84
CA LEU A 101 2.15 12.37 6.31
C LEU A 101 1.02 11.75 5.50
N VAL A 102 1.33 11.37 4.26
CA VAL A 102 0.51 10.48 3.44
C VAL A 102 1.27 9.17 3.28
N ILE A 103 0.61 8.05 3.53
CA ILE A 103 1.18 6.72 3.30
C ILE A 103 0.37 5.94 2.27
N CYS A 104 1.05 5.07 1.53
CA CYS A 104 0.43 4.18 0.57
C CYS A 104 1.10 2.80 0.65
N PRO A 105 0.81 2.02 1.71
CA PRO A 105 1.48 0.78 2.03
C PRO A 105 1.14 -0.39 1.11
N PHE A 106 1.92 -1.46 1.27
CA PHE A 106 1.67 -2.79 0.76
C PHE A 106 1.44 -2.84 -0.75
N ARG A 107 2.38 -2.21 -1.50
CA ARG A 107 2.46 -2.31 -2.97
C ARG A 107 1.23 -1.77 -3.70
N THR A 108 0.42 -0.96 -3.03
CA THR A 108 -0.86 -0.43 -3.53
C THR A 108 -0.72 0.27 -4.89
N LEU A 109 0.35 1.07 -5.09
CA LEU A 109 0.55 1.79 -6.36
C LEU A 109 0.77 0.87 -7.57
N LEU A 110 1.08 -0.42 -7.35
CA LEU A 110 1.20 -1.40 -8.43
C LEU A 110 -0.16 -1.78 -9.05
N HIS A 111 -1.28 -1.51 -8.37
CA HIS A 111 -2.62 -1.70 -8.94
C HIS A 111 -2.98 -0.70 -10.04
N MET A 112 -2.23 0.37 -10.16
CA MET A 112 -2.40 1.34 -11.25
C MET A 112 -1.84 0.74 -12.55
N GLU A 113 -2.69 0.51 -13.55
CA GLU A 113 -2.36 -0.21 -14.78
C GLU A 113 -1.36 0.51 -15.68
N SER A 114 -1.21 1.82 -15.52
CA SER A 114 -0.32 2.63 -16.36
C SER A 114 0.46 3.65 -15.55
N GLU A 115 1.60 4.11 -16.10
CA GLU A 115 2.35 5.22 -15.54
C GLU A 115 1.51 6.50 -15.38
N ARG A 116 0.58 6.74 -16.31
CA ARG A 116 -0.35 7.88 -16.23
C ARG A 116 -1.24 7.79 -14.99
N GLU A 117 -1.72 6.60 -14.64
CA GLU A 117 -2.54 6.42 -13.44
C GLU A 117 -1.71 6.50 -12.18
N LYS A 118 -0.50 5.91 -12.18
CA LYS A 118 0.47 6.08 -11.09
C LYS A 118 0.78 7.56 -10.83
N LEU A 119 1.05 8.30 -11.90
CA LEU A 119 1.31 9.74 -11.82
C LEU A 119 0.10 10.52 -11.30
N ARG A 120 -1.13 10.15 -11.69
CA ARG A 120 -2.36 10.75 -11.15
C ARG A 120 -2.48 10.49 -9.66
N ALA A 121 -2.21 9.26 -9.20
CA ALA A 121 -2.23 8.89 -7.78
C ALA A 121 -1.17 9.66 -6.98
N LEU A 122 0.07 9.74 -7.49
CA LEU A 122 1.14 10.51 -6.85
C LEU A 122 0.81 12.00 -6.76
N ARG A 123 0.24 12.60 -7.80
CA ARG A 123 -0.20 14.00 -7.77
C ARG A 123 -1.34 14.23 -6.78
N ALA A 124 -2.31 13.31 -6.70
CA ALA A 124 -3.37 13.36 -5.70
C ALA A 124 -2.79 13.29 -4.28
N ALA A 125 -1.87 12.36 -4.02
CA ALA A 125 -1.16 12.29 -2.74
C ALA A 125 -0.44 13.60 -2.39
N ARG A 126 0.25 14.23 -3.39
CA ARG A 126 0.95 15.51 -3.19
C ARG A 126 0.02 16.65 -2.75
N GLU A 127 -1.20 16.69 -3.27
CA GLU A 127 -2.17 17.73 -2.89
C GLU A 127 -2.66 17.59 -1.44
N LEU A 128 -2.57 16.39 -0.87
CA LEU A 128 -2.91 16.13 0.55
C LEU A 128 -1.80 16.52 1.52
N ILE A 129 -0.60 16.79 1.05
CA ILE A 129 0.58 16.98 1.90
C ILE A 129 0.82 18.48 2.13
N ILE A 130 1.06 18.88 3.40
CA ILE A 130 1.55 20.22 3.75
C ILE A 130 2.97 20.47 3.20
N PRO A 131 3.49 21.70 3.11
CA PRO A 131 4.80 21.99 2.52
C PRO A 131 5.96 21.14 3.05
N GLU A 132 6.07 20.94 4.37
CA GLU A 132 7.14 20.14 5.00
C GLU A 132 6.75 18.67 5.21
N GLY A 133 5.61 18.22 4.62
CA GLY A 133 5.10 16.88 4.79
C GLY A 133 5.73 15.87 3.83
N ARG A 134 5.41 14.60 4.05
CA ARG A 134 6.01 13.46 3.37
C ARG A 134 4.97 12.53 2.75
N LEU A 135 5.39 11.89 1.65
CA LEU A 135 4.78 10.68 1.11
C LEU A 135 5.69 9.50 1.42
N VAL A 136 5.13 8.42 1.97
CA VAL A 136 5.86 7.17 2.20
C VAL A 136 5.07 6.03 1.58
N PHE A 137 5.72 5.20 0.76
CA PHE A 137 5.10 4.05 0.12
C PHE A 137 6.12 2.98 -0.21
N ASP A 138 5.65 1.75 -0.41
CA ASP A 138 6.44 0.63 -0.84
C ASP A 138 5.92 0.03 -2.15
N VAL A 139 6.84 -0.49 -2.95
CA VAL A 139 6.59 -1.19 -4.20
C VAL A 139 7.67 -2.24 -4.42
N PHE A 140 7.53 -3.08 -5.43
CA PHE A 140 8.56 -4.03 -5.81
C PHE A 140 8.72 -4.13 -7.33
N ALA A 141 9.85 -4.71 -7.76
CA ALA A 141 10.07 -5.28 -9.07
C ALA A 141 10.61 -6.71 -8.86
N PRO A 142 10.08 -7.73 -9.58
CA PRO A 142 10.45 -9.12 -9.32
C PRO A 142 11.88 -9.41 -9.72
N SER A 143 12.51 -10.34 -8.99
CA SER A 143 13.73 -10.99 -9.44
C SER A 143 13.44 -12.14 -10.42
N PRO A 144 14.42 -12.58 -11.22
CA PRO A 144 14.29 -13.80 -12.02
C PRO A 144 13.98 -15.04 -11.16
N GLU A 145 14.53 -15.08 -9.93
CA GLU A 145 14.30 -16.15 -8.97
C GLU A 145 12.84 -16.21 -8.52
N ASP A 146 12.23 -15.08 -8.15
CA ASP A 146 10.80 -14.99 -7.76
C ASP A 146 9.92 -15.50 -8.87
N ILE A 147 10.17 -15.06 -10.11
CA ILE A 147 9.43 -15.49 -11.28
C ILE A 147 9.54 -17.01 -11.45
N GLN A 148 10.76 -17.56 -11.40
CA GLN A 148 11.01 -18.99 -11.56
C GLN A 148 10.32 -19.84 -10.48
N GLU A 149 10.31 -19.37 -9.24
CA GLU A 149 9.77 -20.10 -8.10
C GLU A 149 8.24 -20.10 -8.05
N THR A 150 7.59 -19.01 -8.50
CA THR A 150 6.16 -18.80 -8.26
C THR A 150 5.30 -18.88 -9.51
N HIS A 151 5.87 -18.64 -10.73
CA HIS A 151 5.09 -18.55 -11.96
C HIS A 151 4.27 -19.83 -12.26
N GLY A 152 2.96 -19.65 -12.39
CA GLY A 152 2.03 -20.72 -12.79
C GLY A 152 1.80 -21.80 -11.72
N ARG A 153 2.21 -21.57 -10.48
CA ARG A 153 2.09 -22.55 -9.39
C ARG A 153 1.10 -22.07 -8.35
N TRP A 154 0.19 -22.96 -7.93
CA TRP A 154 -0.63 -22.74 -6.74
C TRP A 154 0.21 -23.03 -5.50
N LEU A 155 0.39 -22.02 -4.68
CA LEU A 155 1.09 -22.09 -3.39
C LEU A 155 0.08 -21.93 -2.27
N GLU A 156 0.13 -22.79 -1.27
CA GLU A 156 -0.62 -22.63 -0.03
C GLU A 156 0.13 -21.63 0.85
N ARG A 157 -0.47 -20.46 1.10
CA ARG A 157 0.12 -19.39 1.92
C ARG A 157 -0.23 -19.55 3.39
N GLU A 158 -1.48 -19.96 3.66
CA GLU A 158 -2.02 -20.30 4.97
C GLU A 158 -2.97 -21.48 4.79
N PRO A 159 -3.38 -22.20 5.84
CA PRO A 159 -4.31 -23.31 5.73
C PRO A 159 -5.57 -22.94 4.94
N ASP A 160 -5.83 -23.67 3.85
CA ASP A 160 -6.95 -23.45 2.92
C ASP A 160 -6.91 -22.12 2.14
N ILE A 161 -5.81 -21.34 2.19
CA ILE A 161 -5.61 -20.12 1.38
C ILE A 161 -4.52 -20.36 0.35
N PHE A 162 -4.92 -20.37 -0.90
CA PHE A 162 -4.03 -20.64 -2.03
C PHE A 162 -3.86 -19.41 -2.90
N GLU A 163 -2.65 -19.22 -3.39
CA GLU A 163 -2.25 -18.15 -4.31
C GLU A 163 -1.64 -18.72 -5.58
N LEU A 164 -1.99 -18.12 -6.71
CA LEU A 164 -1.36 -18.37 -8.01
C LEU A 164 -0.80 -17.05 -8.54
N ALA A 165 0.50 -17.01 -8.78
CA ALA A 165 1.17 -15.92 -9.46
C ALA A 165 1.40 -16.26 -10.94
N VAL A 166 0.97 -15.38 -11.84
CA VAL A 166 1.26 -15.47 -13.29
C VAL A 166 1.96 -14.19 -13.70
N TRP A 167 3.24 -14.31 -14.02
CA TRP A 167 4.11 -13.23 -14.44
C TRP A 167 4.14 -13.05 -15.93
N ASP A 168 4.06 -11.83 -16.41
CA ASP A 168 4.26 -11.42 -17.79
C ASP A 168 5.34 -10.33 -17.82
N GLU A 169 6.55 -10.69 -18.20
CA GLU A 169 7.70 -9.80 -18.23
C GLU A 169 7.62 -8.77 -19.38
N ASP A 170 6.95 -9.11 -20.50
CA ASP A 170 6.80 -8.21 -21.62
C ASP A 170 5.89 -7.02 -21.26
N THR A 171 4.80 -7.28 -20.57
CA THR A 171 3.85 -6.25 -20.08
C THR A 171 4.17 -5.76 -18.67
N ARG A 172 5.14 -6.38 -17.98
CA ARG A 172 5.48 -6.15 -16.58
C ARG A 172 4.25 -6.23 -15.67
N THR A 173 3.52 -7.33 -15.83
CA THR A 173 2.28 -7.56 -15.08
C THR A 173 2.37 -8.85 -14.29
N LEU A 174 2.03 -8.78 -13.01
CA LEU A 174 1.77 -9.92 -12.15
C LEU A 174 0.25 -10.07 -11.99
N SER A 175 -0.31 -11.17 -12.47
CA SER A 175 -1.69 -11.56 -12.14
C SER A 175 -1.66 -12.47 -10.92
N LEU A 176 -2.27 -12.03 -9.82
CA LEU A 176 -2.44 -12.79 -8.60
C LEU A 176 -3.88 -13.31 -8.50
N SER A 177 -4.03 -14.62 -8.36
CA SER A 177 -5.31 -15.25 -8.06
C SER A 177 -5.28 -15.88 -6.68
N ILE A 178 -6.28 -15.56 -5.85
CA ILE A 178 -6.41 -16.07 -4.49
C ILE A 178 -7.70 -16.89 -4.42
N ARG A 179 -7.65 -18.02 -3.71
CA ARG A 179 -8.84 -18.83 -3.43
C ARG A 179 -8.81 -19.39 -2.01
N SER A 180 -9.98 -19.44 -1.38
CA SER A 180 -10.20 -20.08 -0.07
C SER A 180 -11.67 -20.40 0.09
N GLY A 181 -12.03 -21.64 0.42
CA GLY A 181 -13.39 -22.04 0.81
C GLY A 181 -14.52 -21.61 -0.14
N GLY A 182 -14.27 -21.61 -1.48
CA GLY A 182 -15.25 -21.15 -2.48
C GLY A 182 -15.22 -19.64 -2.77
N ILE A 183 -14.40 -18.88 -2.07
CA ILE A 183 -14.07 -17.48 -2.37
C ILE A 183 -12.92 -17.46 -3.37
N ALA A 184 -12.99 -16.58 -4.37
CA ALA A 184 -11.90 -16.34 -5.30
C ALA A 184 -11.85 -14.87 -5.71
N ALA A 185 -10.62 -14.36 -5.88
CA ALA A 185 -10.35 -13.04 -6.45
C ALA A 185 -9.12 -13.12 -7.34
N THR A 186 -9.09 -12.28 -8.38
CA THR A 186 -7.91 -12.09 -9.22
C THR A 186 -7.71 -10.60 -9.44
N PHE A 187 -6.46 -10.14 -9.30
CA PHE A 187 -6.07 -8.77 -9.56
C PHE A 187 -4.69 -8.72 -10.20
N SER A 188 -4.36 -7.60 -10.82
CA SER A 188 -3.11 -7.39 -11.51
C SER A 188 -2.28 -6.32 -10.83
N LEU A 189 -0.97 -6.55 -10.77
CA LEU A 189 0.02 -5.61 -10.30
C LEU A 189 0.96 -5.28 -11.47
N HIS A 190 1.24 -3.98 -11.68
CA HIS A 190 2.07 -3.49 -12.78
C HIS A 190 3.32 -2.83 -12.21
N TRP A 191 4.45 -3.53 -12.28
CA TRP A 191 5.69 -3.04 -11.69
C TRP A 191 6.48 -2.12 -12.60
N LEU A 192 7.30 -1.31 -11.99
CA LEU A 192 8.27 -0.44 -12.63
C LEU A 192 9.64 -0.63 -11.97
N SER A 193 10.70 -0.34 -12.71
CA SER A 193 12.05 -0.25 -12.16
C SER A 193 12.18 0.95 -11.21
N ALA A 194 13.17 0.93 -10.32
CA ALA A 194 13.49 2.05 -9.44
C ALA A 194 13.70 3.36 -10.23
N ARG A 195 14.38 3.30 -11.38
CA ARG A 195 14.61 4.47 -12.25
C ARG A 195 13.30 5.07 -12.77
N GLU A 196 12.32 4.25 -13.12
CA GLU A 196 11.02 4.73 -13.61
C GLU A 196 10.22 5.37 -12.46
N TRP A 197 10.25 4.78 -11.26
CA TRP A 197 9.65 5.37 -10.07
C TRP A 197 10.26 6.73 -9.73
N LEU A 198 11.61 6.84 -9.73
CA LEU A 198 12.31 8.12 -9.49
C LEU A 198 11.87 9.20 -10.48
N ARG A 199 11.73 8.85 -11.78
CA ARG A 199 11.23 9.77 -12.80
C ARG A 199 9.78 10.19 -12.54
N LEU A 200 8.88 9.26 -12.20
CA LEU A 200 7.48 9.58 -11.91
C LEU A 200 7.34 10.47 -10.66
N LEU A 201 8.14 10.23 -9.64
CA LEU A 201 8.17 11.04 -8.43
C LEU A 201 8.63 12.46 -8.72
N ASP A 202 9.69 12.63 -9.51
CA ASP A 202 10.16 13.94 -9.97
C ASP A 202 9.07 14.68 -10.77
N GLU A 203 8.40 13.99 -11.70
CA GLU A 203 7.30 14.55 -12.50
C GLU A 203 6.06 14.87 -11.66
N ALA A 204 5.81 14.14 -10.59
CA ALA A 204 4.73 14.41 -9.64
C ALA A 204 5.06 15.56 -8.68
N GLY A 205 6.29 16.06 -8.65
CA GLY A 205 6.75 17.15 -7.79
C GLY A 205 7.17 16.68 -6.41
N PHE A 206 7.79 15.51 -6.32
CA PHE A 206 8.43 14.99 -5.11
C PHE A 206 9.96 15.04 -5.22
N VAL A 207 10.61 15.06 -4.05
CA VAL A 207 12.04 14.81 -3.87
C VAL A 207 12.16 13.54 -3.05
N VAL A 208 12.87 12.54 -3.54
CA VAL A 208 13.15 11.32 -2.79
C VAL A 208 14.23 11.62 -1.76
N GLU A 209 13.88 11.56 -0.47
CA GLU A 209 14.80 11.76 0.65
C GLU A 209 15.55 10.47 0.97
N GLN A 210 14.82 9.33 0.94
CA GLN A 210 15.36 8.00 1.21
C GLN A 210 14.75 6.97 0.25
N LEU A 211 15.54 6.01 -0.13
CA LEU A 211 15.12 4.80 -0.82
C LEU A 211 15.76 3.62 -0.13
N TYR A 212 14.94 2.81 0.53
CA TYR A 212 15.38 1.61 1.24
C TYR A 212 15.03 0.35 0.44
N GLY A 213 15.83 -0.70 0.62
CA GLY A 213 15.58 -2.03 0.05
C GLY A 213 14.67 -2.90 0.92
N TRP A 214 14.32 -2.45 2.12
CA TRP A 214 13.38 -3.10 3.03
C TRP A 214 13.01 -2.16 4.20
N PHE A 215 12.08 -2.56 5.02
CA PHE A 215 11.60 -1.81 6.19
C PHE A 215 12.61 -1.75 7.36
N ASP A 216 13.71 -2.50 7.31
CA ASP A 216 14.82 -2.44 8.25
C ASP A 216 15.81 -1.27 7.97
N LEU A 217 15.44 -0.37 7.06
CA LEU A 217 16.19 0.83 6.66
C LEU A 217 17.51 0.54 5.92
N ARG A 218 17.74 -0.71 5.45
CA ARG A 218 18.89 -0.97 4.59
C ARG A 218 18.80 -0.17 3.30
N PRO A 219 19.89 0.42 2.81
CA PRO A 219 19.87 1.14 1.53
C PRO A 219 19.41 0.24 0.38
N PHE A 220 18.73 0.81 -0.59
CA PHE A 220 18.40 0.11 -1.83
C PHE A 220 19.67 -0.13 -2.67
N GLU A 221 19.97 -1.38 -2.99
CA GLU A 221 21.09 -1.84 -3.78
C GLU A 221 20.64 -2.72 -4.95
N ASP A 222 19.56 -2.27 -5.65
CA ASP A 222 18.95 -3.00 -6.76
C ASP A 222 18.24 -4.30 -6.36
N GLN A 223 17.71 -4.34 -5.12
CA GLN A 223 16.84 -5.41 -4.64
C GLN A 223 15.43 -5.30 -5.25
N GLU A 224 14.61 -6.30 -4.96
CA GLU A 224 13.22 -6.37 -5.43
C GLU A 224 12.34 -5.31 -4.76
N ASP A 225 12.43 -5.20 -3.44
CA ASP A 225 11.59 -4.26 -2.68
C ASP A 225 12.20 -2.86 -2.65
N MET A 226 11.33 -1.87 -2.73
CA MET A 226 11.64 -0.45 -2.73
C MET A 226 10.71 0.28 -1.77
N VAL A 227 11.27 0.88 -0.72
CA VAL A 227 10.54 1.72 0.24
C VAL A 227 10.97 3.16 0.06
N PHE A 228 10.06 3.99 -0.43
CA PHE A 228 10.31 5.40 -0.74
C PHE A 228 9.84 6.30 0.40
N VAL A 229 10.71 7.21 0.84
CA VAL A 229 10.38 8.36 1.68
C VAL A 229 10.63 9.62 0.87
N CYS A 230 9.57 10.39 0.61
CA CYS A 230 9.60 11.53 -0.30
C CYS A 230 9.08 12.78 0.38
N SER A 231 9.75 13.91 0.20
CA SER A 231 9.21 15.23 0.55
C SER A 231 8.52 15.89 -0.65
N ARG A 232 7.57 16.77 -0.35
CA ARG A 232 6.94 17.61 -1.36
C ARG A 232 7.96 18.64 -1.88
N ARG A 233 8.09 18.77 -3.21
CA ARG A 233 8.81 19.89 -3.82
C ARG A 233 7.92 21.14 -3.76
N ASP A 234 8.46 22.28 -3.40
CA ASP A 234 7.81 23.61 -3.36
C ASP A 234 7.37 24.11 -4.76
#